data_3e303c1dcce99b3f2e159edcb7a6f4dc
#
_entry.id   3e303c1dcce99b3f2e159edcb7a6f4dc
#
_cell.length_a   1.000
_cell.length_b   1.000
_cell.length_c   1.000
_cell.angle_alpha   90.00
_cell.angle_beta   90.00
_cell.angle_gamma   90.00
#
_symmetry.space_group_name_H-M   'P 1'
#
loop_
_entity.id
_entity.type
_entity.pdbx_description
1 polymer ?
#
loop_
_entity_poly.entity_id
_entity_poly.type
_entity_poly.pdbx_seq_one_letter_code
_entity_poly.pdbx_strand_id
1 'polypeptide(L)'
;MSSIARIVRRPAAAAAGPWHEATLPLLRRIYAARGAHHSGLAQPKLAQLLPPDALSGIDAAVALLAEAIAAGKRILVVGDFDCDGATACAVAVRGLRLLGAAQVLHAVPNRMVHGYGLSPALVAELAPLQPDLLVTVDHGIACHAGVAAAKALGWEVLVTDHHLPGPALPPADAIVDPNLAGDAFPSKMLAGVGVIFYVLLALRRHLRAHGAFAAAPPDLGVLLDLVAVGTVADLVPLDPNNRALVSAGLRRLQRGEGCLGLRALIEASGRDPARLSASDIGFALAPRLNAAGRLEDMALGIELLLCEDPQQARAIAATLEEINAERRAVQQQMTDEAEAVVAQALLAAPEQPPVAVCLFDAQWHPGVIGLVASKMKDRLHRPVIAFAPAEPGSTQLRGSARSIPGFHIRDAMAAVEAQRPGLMEKFGGHAMAAGLSLPQDALAEFEQVFRAHALASLDAELLQAELLSDGALDPHELDHHHAEALRQGGPWGQGFPEPLFDGEFEVLQWRVLKERHLKLSLRCPGRAEPLNAIHFNGWHGREPGRRVHIAYRLVADDYRGGNAVQLVVEHCLPLGN
;
A
#
# COMPACT_ATOMS: atom_id res chain seq x y z
N MET A 1 13.54 -19.91 -11.07
CA MET A 1 14.82 -19.23 -10.77
C MET A 1 14.50 -17.81 -10.34
N SER A 2 14.98 -17.38 -9.19
CA SER A 2 14.91 -15.95 -8.83
C SER A 2 15.89 -15.19 -9.74
N SER A 3 15.51 -14.03 -10.28
CA SER A 3 16.47 -13.20 -11.01
C SER A 3 17.62 -12.85 -10.07
N ILE A 4 18.86 -12.99 -10.53
CA ILE A 4 20.03 -12.55 -9.74
C ILE A 4 20.00 -11.04 -9.74
N ALA A 5 19.60 -10.43 -8.61
CA ALA A 5 19.56 -8.99 -8.50
C ALA A 5 20.99 -8.41 -8.39
N ARG A 6 21.23 -7.30 -9.08
CA ARG A 6 22.44 -6.51 -8.93
C ARG A 6 22.31 -5.60 -7.72
N ILE A 7 23.25 -5.64 -6.78
CA ILE A 7 23.30 -4.70 -5.67
C ILE A 7 23.90 -3.39 -6.18
N VAL A 8 23.13 -2.30 -6.09
CA VAL A 8 23.52 -0.96 -6.53
C VAL A 8 23.48 -0.03 -5.33
N ARG A 9 24.58 0.66 -5.05
CA ARG A 9 24.64 1.63 -3.95
C ARG A 9 24.02 2.95 -4.36
N ARG A 10 23.17 3.49 -3.48
CA ARG A 10 22.62 4.83 -3.65
C ARG A 10 23.75 5.85 -3.76
N PRO A 11 23.60 6.90 -4.59
CA PRO A 11 24.56 7.98 -4.62
C PRO A 11 24.72 8.59 -3.22
N ALA A 12 25.94 8.88 -2.84
CA ALA A 12 26.23 9.60 -1.60
C ALA A 12 25.63 11.01 -1.68
N ALA A 13 24.80 11.39 -0.71
CA ALA A 13 24.24 12.72 -0.59
C ALA A 13 24.85 13.45 0.61
N ALA A 14 25.14 14.75 0.44
CA ALA A 14 25.69 15.55 1.53
C ALA A 14 24.64 15.76 2.63
N ALA A 15 24.96 15.36 3.84
CA ALA A 15 24.13 15.56 5.04
C ALA A 15 24.43 16.92 5.71
N ALA A 16 24.48 17.99 4.93
CA ALA A 16 25.03 19.30 5.32
C ALA A 16 24.06 20.22 6.11
N GLY A 17 22.80 19.82 6.28
CA GLY A 17 21.77 20.63 6.95
C GLY A 17 21.85 20.63 8.47
N PRO A 18 21.02 21.43 9.15
CA PRO A 18 20.92 21.44 10.62
C PRO A 18 20.28 20.14 11.12
N TRP A 19 21.07 19.31 11.79
CA TRP A 19 20.62 18.07 12.42
C TRP A 19 20.47 18.26 13.93
N HIS A 20 19.46 17.60 14.49
CA HIS A 20 19.36 17.47 15.94
C HIS A 20 20.58 16.69 16.46
N GLU A 21 21.16 17.09 17.58
CA GLU A 21 22.39 16.47 18.14
C GLU A 21 22.25 14.96 18.35
N ALA A 22 21.07 14.52 18.81
CA ALA A 22 20.77 13.11 19.02
C ALA A 22 20.63 12.28 17.72
N THR A 23 20.63 12.89 16.52
CA THR A 23 20.55 12.14 15.27
C THR A 23 21.89 11.51 14.95
N LEU A 24 21.95 10.18 14.95
CA LEU A 24 23.18 9.43 14.64
C LEU A 24 23.72 9.77 13.24
N PRO A 25 25.05 9.77 13.05
CA PRO A 25 25.67 9.99 11.73
C PRO A 25 25.13 9.04 10.66
N LEU A 26 24.90 7.76 11.00
CA LEU A 26 24.28 6.78 10.14
C LEU A 26 22.90 7.25 9.63
N LEU A 27 22.01 7.68 10.51
CA LEU A 27 20.69 8.17 10.12
C LEU A 27 20.76 9.43 9.26
N ARG A 28 21.67 10.36 9.55
CA ARG A 28 21.88 11.57 8.72
C ARG A 28 22.24 11.20 7.28
N ARG A 29 23.14 10.21 7.10
CA ARG A 29 23.54 9.67 5.79
C ARG A 29 22.34 9.06 5.06
N ILE A 30 21.56 8.23 5.76
CA ILE A 30 20.37 7.55 5.23
C ILE A 30 19.30 8.54 4.79
N TYR A 31 19.00 9.53 5.64
CA TYR A 31 18.00 10.55 5.34
C TYR A 31 18.40 11.42 4.16
N ALA A 32 19.65 11.86 4.12
CA ALA A 32 20.19 12.66 3.00
C ALA A 32 20.06 11.91 1.67
N ALA A 33 20.37 10.60 1.64
CA ALA A 33 20.20 9.76 0.45
C ALA A 33 18.73 9.62 -0.01
N ARG A 34 17.75 10.01 0.84
CA ARG A 34 16.31 10.05 0.55
C ARG A 34 15.79 11.49 0.38
N GLY A 35 16.68 12.47 0.18
CA GLY A 35 16.32 13.86 -0.03
C GLY A 35 15.95 14.63 1.24
N ALA A 36 16.05 14.02 2.43
CA ALA A 36 15.80 14.70 3.69
C ALA A 36 17.12 15.22 4.29
N HIS A 37 17.47 16.47 3.96
CA HIS A 37 18.78 17.06 4.29
C HIS A 37 18.88 17.72 5.67
N HIS A 38 17.81 17.73 6.46
CA HIS A 38 17.78 18.25 7.83
C HIS A 38 16.68 17.59 8.67
N SER A 39 16.77 17.73 10.00
CA SER A 39 15.86 17.04 10.94
C SER A 39 14.37 17.32 10.69
N GLY A 40 13.98 18.52 10.28
CA GLY A 40 12.59 18.87 9.99
C GLY A 40 12.01 18.12 8.78
N LEU A 41 12.84 17.80 7.77
CA LEU A 41 12.44 16.95 6.65
C LEU A 41 12.54 15.45 6.98
N ALA A 42 13.51 15.04 7.79
CA ALA A 42 13.71 13.65 8.16
C ALA A 42 12.62 13.12 9.09
N GLN A 43 12.29 13.90 10.12
CA GLN A 43 11.31 13.56 11.15
C GLN A 43 10.28 14.69 11.32
N PRO A 44 9.40 14.92 10.33
CA PRO A 44 8.43 16.00 10.38
C PRO A 44 7.41 15.79 11.50
N LYS A 45 6.96 16.90 12.09
CA LYS A 45 5.99 16.92 13.19
C LYS A 45 4.63 17.41 12.69
N LEU A 46 3.54 17.08 13.40
CA LEU A 46 2.19 17.56 13.09
C LEU A 46 2.09 19.08 12.97
N ALA A 47 2.89 19.84 13.74
CA ALA A 47 2.93 21.29 13.65
C ALA A 47 3.46 21.82 12.28
N GLN A 48 4.02 20.94 11.46
CA GLN A 48 4.55 21.24 10.13
C GLN A 48 3.61 20.76 9.01
N LEU A 49 2.41 20.24 9.36
CA LEU A 49 1.42 19.87 8.35
C LEU A 49 1.07 21.08 7.47
N LEU A 50 0.94 20.80 6.19
CA LEU A 50 0.50 21.79 5.22
C LEU A 50 -0.91 22.28 5.58
N PRO A 51 -1.22 23.57 5.44
CA PRO A 51 -2.57 24.05 5.64
C PRO A 51 -3.50 23.56 4.50
N PRO A 52 -4.78 23.28 4.77
CA PRO A 52 -5.73 22.78 3.76
C PRO A 52 -6.09 23.80 2.66
N ASP A 53 -5.77 25.07 2.85
CA ASP A 53 -6.22 26.19 2.01
C ASP A 53 -5.82 26.08 0.53
N ALA A 54 -4.75 25.37 0.25
CA ALA A 54 -4.25 25.18 -1.12
C ALA A 54 -4.91 24.02 -1.87
N LEU A 55 -5.74 23.20 -1.20
CA LEU A 55 -6.52 22.14 -1.85
C LEU A 55 -7.67 22.76 -2.65
N SER A 56 -7.71 22.47 -3.93
CA SER A 56 -8.82 22.90 -4.80
C SER A 56 -10.14 22.32 -4.32
N GLY A 57 -11.22 23.13 -4.38
CA GLY A 57 -12.55 22.71 -3.97
C GLY A 57 -12.79 22.64 -2.46
N ILE A 58 -11.78 22.90 -1.62
CA ILE A 58 -11.89 22.77 -0.16
C ILE A 58 -12.96 23.70 0.43
N ASP A 59 -13.07 24.94 -0.04
CA ASP A 59 -14.04 25.90 0.46
C ASP A 59 -15.48 25.48 0.11
N ALA A 60 -15.72 24.97 -1.10
CA ALA A 60 -17.01 24.44 -1.53
C ALA A 60 -17.40 23.20 -0.71
N ALA A 61 -16.46 22.28 -0.50
CA ALA A 61 -16.67 21.10 0.34
C ALA A 61 -17.02 21.47 1.79
N VAL A 62 -16.31 22.44 2.36
CA VAL A 62 -16.56 22.95 3.72
C VAL A 62 -17.93 23.61 3.82
N ALA A 63 -18.32 24.44 2.85
CA ALA A 63 -19.63 25.08 2.82
C ALA A 63 -20.75 24.05 2.76
N LEU A 64 -20.63 23.06 1.88
CA LEU A 64 -21.60 21.98 1.72
C LEU A 64 -21.78 21.15 2.99
N LEU A 65 -20.67 20.75 3.63
CA LEU A 65 -20.69 19.98 4.88
C LEU A 65 -21.22 20.81 6.07
N ALA A 66 -20.83 22.08 6.16
CA ALA A 66 -21.31 22.96 7.23
C ALA A 66 -22.83 23.22 7.14
N GLU A 67 -23.33 23.40 5.91
CA GLU A 67 -24.77 23.50 5.67
C GLU A 67 -25.51 22.21 6.03
N ALA A 68 -24.96 21.06 5.59
CA ALA A 68 -25.54 19.76 5.91
C ALA A 68 -25.62 19.51 7.43
N ILE A 69 -24.59 19.88 8.18
CA ILE A 69 -24.58 19.77 9.65
C ILE A 69 -25.62 20.71 10.26
N ALA A 70 -25.64 21.98 9.85
CA ALA A 70 -26.57 23.00 10.40
C ALA A 70 -28.02 22.64 10.12
N ALA A 71 -28.34 22.08 8.95
CA ALA A 71 -29.68 21.66 8.56
C ALA A 71 -30.06 20.25 9.08
N GLY A 72 -29.16 19.52 9.74
CA GLY A 72 -29.42 18.16 10.21
C GLY A 72 -29.60 17.15 9.06
N LYS A 73 -29.03 17.42 7.88
CA LYS A 73 -29.13 16.57 6.69
C LYS A 73 -28.57 15.18 6.95
N ARG A 74 -29.11 14.18 6.25
CA ARG A 74 -28.60 12.80 6.25
C ARG A 74 -27.41 12.70 5.30
N ILE A 75 -26.22 12.48 5.87
CA ILE A 75 -24.96 12.35 5.12
C ILE A 75 -24.66 10.86 4.93
N LEU A 76 -24.48 10.42 3.69
CA LEU A 76 -24.07 9.07 3.33
C LEU A 76 -22.62 9.10 2.84
N VAL A 77 -21.72 8.45 3.57
CA VAL A 77 -20.31 8.27 3.19
C VAL A 77 -20.16 6.97 2.44
N VAL A 78 -19.61 7.01 1.23
CA VAL A 78 -19.34 5.83 0.42
C VAL A 78 -17.82 5.68 0.28
N GLY A 79 -17.26 4.60 0.85
CA GLY A 79 -15.83 4.26 0.76
C GLY A 79 -15.51 3.37 -0.43
N ASP A 80 -14.22 3.12 -0.70
CA ASP A 80 -13.79 2.05 -1.60
C ASP A 80 -13.62 0.72 -0.82
N PHE A 81 -13.47 -0.38 -1.56
CA PHE A 81 -13.43 -1.76 -1.03
C PHE A 81 -12.02 -2.22 -0.59
N ASP A 82 -11.12 -1.31 -0.29
CA ASP A 82 -9.79 -1.63 0.25
C ASP A 82 -9.53 -0.93 1.59
N CYS A 83 -8.30 -1.08 2.11
CA CYS A 83 -7.95 -0.56 3.43
C CYS A 83 -7.94 0.96 3.48
N ASP A 84 -7.55 1.67 2.40
CA ASP A 84 -7.60 3.13 2.37
C ASP A 84 -9.05 3.61 2.33
N GLY A 85 -9.88 3.07 1.43
CA GLY A 85 -11.31 3.37 1.37
C GLY A 85 -12.05 3.08 2.68
N ALA A 86 -11.75 1.94 3.34
CA ALA A 86 -12.35 1.61 4.64
C ALA A 86 -11.93 2.57 5.76
N THR A 87 -10.64 2.91 5.84
CA THR A 87 -10.14 3.86 6.85
C THR A 87 -10.63 5.28 6.56
N ALA A 88 -10.69 5.69 5.28
CA ALA A 88 -11.24 6.97 4.86
C ALA A 88 -12.73 7.09 5.23
N CYS A 89 -13.50 6.02 5.00
CA CYS A 89 -14.90 5.94 5.42
C CYS A 89 -15.05 6.09 6.94
N ALA A 90 -14.26 5.35 7.72
CA ALA A 90 -14.27 5.44 9.18
C ALA A 90 -13.85 6.83 9.69
N VAL A 91 -12.83 7.46 9.08
CA VAL A 91 -12.40 8.83 9.39
C VAL A 91 -13.50 9.83 9.08
N ALA A 92 -14.17 9.73 7.92
CA ALA A 92 -15.27 10.60 7.54
C ALA A 92 -16.45 10.49 8.53
N VAL A 93 -16.92 9.26 8.79
CA VAL A 93 -18.07 9.01 9.69
C VAL A 93 -17.77 9.51 11.10
N ARG A 94 -16.63 9.14 11.68
CA ARG A 94 -16.24 9.54 13.05
C ARG A 94 -15.99 11.04 13.12
N GLY A 95 -15.28 11.60 12.14
CA GLY A 95 -14.96 13.01 12.09
C GLY A 95 -16.22 13.91 11.95
N LEU A 96 -17.13 13.56 11.06
CA LEU A 96 -18.40 14.28 10.90
C LEU A 96 -19.25 14.22 12.16
N ARG A 97 -19.36 13.05 12.82
CA ARG A 97 -20.06 12.93 14.12
C ARG A 97 -19.41 13.78 15.20
N LEU A 98 -18.09 13.78 15.31
CA LEU A 98 -17.36 14.66 16.23
C LEU A 98 -17.62 16.14 15.97
N LEU A 99 -17.80 16.53 14.70
CA LEU A 99 -18.08 17.92 14.29
C LEU A 99 -19.55 18.29 14.35
N GLY A 100 -20.44 17.40 14.83
CA GLY A 100 -21.83 17.69 15.12
C GLY A 100 -22.84 17.20 14.08
N ALA A 101 -22.43 16.42 13.08
CA ALA A 101 -23.37 15.79 12.16
C ALA A 101 -24.24 14.75 12.90
N ALA A 102 -25.57 14.95 12.87
CA ALA A 102 -26.52 14.12 13.61
C ALA A 102 -26.81 12.78 12.91
N GLN A 103 -26.80 12.74 11.58
CA GLN A 103 -27.15 11.58 10.78
C GLN A 103 -26.02 11.28 9.78
N VAL A 104 -25.14 10.36 10.13
CA VAL A 104 -24.05 9.89 9.25
C VAL A 104 -24.17 8.40 9.05
N LEU A 105 -24.46 8.02 7.82
CA LEU A 105 -24.52 6.65 7.32
C LEU A 105 -23.25 6.33 6.54
N HIS A 106 -23.00 5.05 6.30
CA HIS A 106 -21.90 4.60 5.44
C HIS A 106 -22.32 3.45 4.54
N ALA A 107 -21.62 3.30 3.42
CA ALA A 107 -21.75 2.20 2.50
C ALA A 107 -20.40 1.95 1.81
N VAL A 108 -20.28 0.79 1.18
CA VAL A 108 -19.11 0.41 0.39
C VAL A 108 -19.57 -0.46 -0.80
N PRO A 109 -19.01 -0.28 -2.01
CA PRO A 109 -19.34 -1.14 -3.14
C PRO A 109 -18.84 -2.57 -2.90
N ASN A 110 -19.67 -3.55 -3.22
CA ASN A 110 -19.18 -4.92 -3.33
C ASN A 110 -18.41 -5.07 -4.65
N ARG A 111 -17.13 -5.41 -4.57
CA ARG A 111 -16.23 -5.51 -5.71
C ARG A 111 -16.69 -6.45 -6.81
N MET A 112 -17.35 -7.53 -6.43
CA MET A 112 -17.83 -8.56 -7.37
C MET A 112 -19.10 -8.13 -8.09
N VAL A 113 -19.98 -7.38 -7.39
CA VAL A 113 -21.31 -6.96 -7.87
C VAL A 113 -21.26 -5.60 -8.57
N HIS A 114 -20.69 -4.59 -7.91
CA HIS A 114 -20.73 -3.19 -8.35
C HIS A 114 -19.50 -2.75 -9.14
N GLY A 115 -18.39 -3.51 -9.03
CA GLY A 115 -17.09 -3.10 -9.56
C GLY A 115 -16.43 -2.03 -8.69
N TYR A 116 -15.64 -1.14 -9.30
CA TYR A 116 -14.92 -0.08 -8.62
C TYR A 116 -15.75 1.19 -8.49
N GLY A 117 -15.79 1.75 -7.30
CA GLY A 117 -16.32 3.07 -7.00
C GLY A 117 -17.84 3.20 -7.09
N LEU A 118 -18.33 4.43 -7.23
CA LEU A 118 -19.75 4.74 -7.29
C LEU A 118 -20.33 4.44 -8.67
N SER A 119 -21.10 3.36 -8.79
CA SER A 119 -21.83 2.99 -10.01
C SER A 119 -23.32 3.36 -9.93
N PRO A 120 -24.04 3.50 -11.05
CA PRO A 120 -25.50 3.70 -11.04
C PRO A 120 -26.26 2.56 -10.33
N ALA A 121 -25.75 1.33 -10.39
CA ALA A 121 -26.33 0.18 -9.70
C ALA A 121 -26.22 0.35 -8.17
N LEU A 122 -25.05 0.76 -7.67
CA LEU A 122 -24.86 1.05 -6.26
C LEU A 122 -25.76 2.22 -5.80
N VAL A 123 -25.85 3.29 -6.57
CA VAL A 123 -26.75 4.42 -6.27
C VAL A 123 -28.21 3.97 -6.14
N ALA A 124 -28.68 3.09 -7.04
CA ALA A 124 -30.02 2.55 -6.99
C ALA A 124 -30.25 1.68 -5.72
N GLU A 125 -29.26 0.89 -5.30
CA GLU A 125 -29.29 0.11 -4.06
C GLU A 125 -29.32 0.99 -2.82
N LEU A 126 -28.61 2.13 -2.84
CA LEU A 126 -28.55 3.07 -1.72
C LEU A 126 -29.74 4.03 -1.66
N ALA A 127 -30.58 4.11 -2.71
CA ALA A 127 -31.74 5.03 -2.78
C ALA A 127 -32.73 4.88 -1.60
N PRO A 128 -33.02 3.68 -1.05
CA PRO A 128 -33.87 3.54 0.14
C PRO A 128 -33.35 4.24 1.40
N LEU A 129 -32.05 4.54 1.48
CA LEU A 129 -31.45 5.28 2.60
C LEU A 129 -31.81 6.77 2.57
N GLN A 130 -32.26 7.29 1.43
CA GLN A 130 -32.68 8.67 1.21
C GLN A 130 -31.66 9.72 1.76
N PRO A 131 -30.39 9.67 1.35
CA PRO A 131 -29.44 10.69 1.78
C PRO A 131 -29.76 12.05 1.16
N ASP A 132 -29.46 13.12 1.87
CA ASP A 132 -29.47 14.48 1.34
C ASP A 132 -28.13 14.82 0.68
N LEU A 133 -27.02 14.33 1.29
CA LEU A 133 -25.66 14.52 0.83
C LEU A 133 -24.94 13.18 0.75
N LEU A 134 -24.37 12.88 -0.40
CA LEU A 134 -23.45 11.74 -0.61
C LEU A 134 -22.02 12.26 -0.62
N VAL A 135 -21.15 11.62 0.15
CA VAL A 135 -19.71 11.91 0.20
C VAL A 135 -18.95 10.66 -0.24
N THR A 136 -18.25 10.72 -1.37
CA THR A 136 -17.32 9.66 -1.74
C THR A 136 -15.96 9.89 -1.09
N VAL A 137 -15.31 8.82 -0.66
CA VAL A 137 -13.97 8.88 -0.07
C VAL A 137 -13.09 7.81 -0.72
N ASP A 138 -11.89 8.21 -1.17
CA ASP A 138 -10.91 7.38 -1.86
C ASP A 138 -11.39 6.87 -3.25
N HIS A 139 -12.41 7.46 -3.77
CA HIS A 139 -12.91 7.26 -5.14
C HIS A 139 -13.87 8.38 -5.53
N GLY A 140 -14.31 8.37 -6.78
CA GLY A 140 -15.35 9.29 -7.24
C GLY A 140 -14.93 10.14 -8.43
N ILE A 141 -13.64 10.49 -8.55
CA ILE A 141 -13.13 11.36 -9.61
C ILE A 141 -13.38 10.80 -11.03
N ALA A 142 -13.47 9.48 -11.17
CA ALA A 142 -13.80 8.80 -12.43
C ALA A 142 -15.25 8.27 -12.48
N CYS A 143 -16.06 8.50 -11.45
CA CYS A 143 -17.40 7.90 -11.31
C CYS A 143 -18.51 8.76 -11.94
N HIS A 144 -18.33 9.22 -13.18
CA HIS A 144 -19.27 10.14 -13.86
C HIS A 144 -20.72 9.68 -13.85
N ALA A 145 -20.96 8.41 -14.23
CA ALA A 145 -22.30 7.84 -14.33
C ALA A 145 -22.97 7.70 -12.95
N GLY A 146 -22.20 7.27 -11.92
CA GLY A 146 -22.71 7.13 -10.58
C GLY A 146 -23.04 8.48 -9.93
N VAL A 147 -22.15 9.48 -10.10
CA VAL A 147 -22.41 10.85 -9.63
C VAL A 147 -23.63 11.45 -10.34
N ALA A 148 -23.75 11.29 -11.66
CA ALA A 148 -24.91 11.74 -12.40
C ALA A 148 -26.22 11.06 -11.93
N ALA A 149 -26.17 9.75 -11.63
CA ALA A 149 -27.32 9.02 -11.09
C ALA A 149 -27.74 9.54 -9.70
N ALA A 150 -26.79 9.83 -8.81
CA ALA A 150 -27.06 10.42 -7.51
C ALA A 150 -27.68 11.82 -7.63
N LYS A 151 -27.13 12.66 -8.51
CA LYS A 151 -27.69 13.99 -8.83
C LYS A 151 -29.11 13.90 -9.38
N ALA A 152 -29.40 12.90 -10.23
CA ALA A 152 -30.76 12.69 -10.77
C ALA A 152 -31.80 12.33 -9.70
N LEU A 153 -31.36 11.75 -8.56
CA LEU A 153 -32.20 11.51 -7.38
C LEU A 153 -32.33 12.76 -6.48
N GLY A 154 -31.70 13.88 -6.83
CA GLY A 154 -31.72 15.12 -6.07
C GLY A 154 -30.72 15.19 -4.91
N TRP A 155 -29.78 14.25 -4.83
CA TRP A 155 -28.74 14.28 -3.80
C TRP A 155 -27.67 15.31 -4.13
N GLU A 156 -27.15 15.98 -3.10
CA GLU A 156 -25.90 16.71 -3.20
C GLU A 156 -24.72 15.69 -3.19
N VAL A 157 -23.65 15.99 -3.91
CA VAL A 157 -22.50 15.07 -4.03
C VAL A 157 -21.21 15.81 -3.77
N LEU A 158 -20.46 15.36 -2.77
CA LEU A 158 -19.07 15.74 -2.50
C LEU A 158 -18.16 14.56 -2.88
N VAL A 159 -17.22 14.80 -3.80
CA VAL A 159 -16.17 13.84 -4.12
C VAL A 159 -14.89 14.20 -3.36
N THR A 160 -14.33 13.26 -2.59
CA THR A 160 -12.98 13.35 -2.03
C THR A 160 -12.17 12.17 -2.54
N ASP A 161 -11.11 12.46 -3.29
CA ASP A 161 -10.34 11.46 -4.00
C ASP A 161 -8.87 11.88 -4.09
N HIS A 162 -7.99 10.98 -4.51
CA HIS A 162 -6.59 11.25 -4.78
C HIS A 162 -6.09 10.61 -6.09
N HIS A 163 -6.96 9.90 -6.78
CA HIS A 163 -6.65 9.28 -8.07
C HIS A 163 -6.51 10.34 -9.17
N LEU A 164 -5.80 9.99 -10.25
CA LEU A 164 -5.63 10.90 -11.37
C LEU A 164 -6.97 11.16 -12.09
N PRO A 165 -7.37 12.41 -12.26
CA PRO A 165 -8.61 12.75 -12.96
C PRO A 165 -8.53 12.40 -14.44
N GLY A 166 -9.67 12.07 -15.02
CA GLY A 166 -9.83 11.96 -16.48
C GLY A 166 -9.90 13.33 -17.17
N PRO A 167 -10.14 13.36 -18.49
CA PRO A 167 -10.23 14.60 -19.25
C PRO A 167 -11.44 15.47 -18.87
N ALA A 168 -12.46 14.89 -18.25
CA ALA A 168 -13.61 15.58 -17.70
C ALA A 168 -13.81 15.20 -16.24
N LEU A 169 -14.41 16.09 -15.45
CA LEU A 169 -14.74 15.84 -14.06
C LEU A 169 -16.21 15.39 -13.91
N PRO A 170 -16.54 14.55 -12.90
CA PRO A 170 -17.93 14.18 -12.63
C PRO A 170 -18.75 15.40 -12.19
N PRO A 171 -20.09 15.41 -12.43
CA PRO A 171 -20.97 16.54 -12.12
C PRO A 171 -21.31 16.64 -10.62
N ALA A 172 -20.30 16.59 -9.75
CA ALA A 172 -20.45 16.74 -8.30
C ALA A 172 -20.59 18.23 -7.91
N ASP A 173 -21.19 18.50 -6.73
CA ASP A 173 -21.34 19.86 -6.19
C ASP A 173 -20.01 20.41 -5.66
N ALA A 174 -19.15 19.51 -5.14
CA ALA A 174 -17.78 19.85 -4.79
C ALA A 174 -16.85 18.64 -5.04
N ILE A 175 -15.60 18.92 -5.41
CA ILE A 175 -14.55 17.92 -5.63
C ILE A 175 -13.29 18.40 -4.91
N VAL A 176 -12.73 17.56 -4.04
CA VAL A 176 -11.44 17.78 -3.39
C VAL A 176 -10.50 16.66 -3.76
N ASP A 177 -9.51 16.98 -4.57
CA ASP A 177 -8.48 16.04 -5.02
C ASP A 177 -7.19 16.81 -5.29
N PRO A 178 -6.06 16.47 -4.65
CA PRO A 178 -4.78 17.16 -4.86
C PRO A 178 -4.22 17.01 -6.28
N ASN A 179 -4.73 16.06 -7.07
CA ASN A 179 -4.30 15.79 -8.43
C ASN A 179 -5.13 16.51 -9.52
N LEU A 180 -6.07 17.38 -9.13
CA LEU A 180 -6.78 18.24 -10.06
C LEU A 180 -5.82 19.17 -10.81
N ALA A 181 -6.13 19.43 -12.08
CA ALA A 181 -5.34 20.38 -12.87
C ALA A 181 -5.38 21.78 -12.22
N GLY A 182 -4.20 22.35 -11.96
CA GLY A 182 -4.07 23.66 -11.32
C GLY A 182 -4.17 23.67 -9.79
N ASP A 183 -4.39 22.52 -9.15
CA ASP A 183 -4.34 22.42 -7.68
C ASP A 183 -2.96 22.81 -7.15
N ALA A 184 -2.93 23.70 -6.13
CA ALA A 184 -1.71 24.26 -5.58
C ALA A 184 -1.23 23.57 -4.29
N PHE A 185 -1.92 22.53 -3.81
CA PHE A 185 -1.50 21.82 -2.61
C PHE A 185 -0.17 21.08 -2.84
N PRO A 186 0.86 21.33 -2.01
CA PRO A 186 2.21 20.83 -2.31
C PRO A 186 2.36 19.31 -2.23
N SER A 187 1.60 18.64 -1.35
CA SER A 187 1.64 17.19 -1.20
C SER A 187 0.64 16.51 -2.14
N LYS A 188 1.08 16.15 -3.34
CA LYS A 188 0.26 15.41 -4.33
C LYS A 188 0.10 13.93 -3.97
N MET A 189 0.74 13.50 -2.89
CA MET A 189 0.86 12.10 -2.48
C MET A 189 -0.06 11.76 -1.29
N LEU A 190 -1.11 12.54 -1.04
CA LEU A 190 -2.10 12.14 -0.05
C LEU A 190 -2.80 10.86 -0.49
N ALA A 191 -3.05 9.94 0.43
CA ALA A 191 -4.01 8.84 0.26
C ALA A 191 -5.45 9.36 0.43
N GLY A 192 -6.45 8.59 0.02
CA GLY A 192 -7.86 8.97 0.17
C GLY A 192 -8.25 9.33 1.60
N VAL A 193 -7.77 8.57 2.59
CA VAL A 193 -7.95 8.89 4.02
C VAL A 193 -7.31 10.21 4.42
N GLY A 194 -6.19 10.57 3.80
CA GLY A 194 -5.51 11.85 4.00
C GLY A 194 -6.34 13.02 3.48
N VAL A 195 -6.93 12.87 2.30
CA VAL A 195 -7.77 13.92 1.69
C VAL A 195 -8.99 14.23 2.56
N ILE A 196 -9.74 13.21 2.95
CA ILE A 196 -10.91 13.44 3.83
C ILE A 196 -10.52 14.00 5.19
N PHE A 197 -9.37 13.58 5.75
CA PHE A 197 -8.85 14.15 7.00
C PHE A 197 -8.58 15.66 6.86
N TYR A 198 -8.01 16.11 5.74
CA TYR A 198 -7.80 17.52 5.44
C TYR A 198 -9.10 18.30 5.28
N VAL A 199 -10.13 17.70 4.65
CA VAL A 199 -11.48 18.29 4.59
C VAL A 199 -12.05 18.50 6.00
N LEU A 200 -11.91 17.52 6.89
CA LEU A 200 -12.37 17.62 8.28
C LEU A 200 -11.60 18.70 9.07
N LEU A 201 -10.28 18.86 8.85
CA LEU A 201 -9.49 19.93 9.45
C LEU A 201 -10.00 21.31 9.02
N ALA A 202 -10.28 21.49 7.73
CA ALA A 202 -10.84 22.73 7.19
C ALA A 202 -12.25 23.01 7.73
N LEU A 203 -13.11 21.98 7.76
CA LEU A 203 -14.46 22.06 8.30
C LEU A 203 -14.45 22.44 9.80
N ARG A 204 -13.60 21.79 10.61
CA ARG A 204 -13.42 22.14 12.02
C ARG A 204 -13.02 23.60 12.21
N ARG A 205 -12.09 24.09 11.39
CA ARG A 205 -11.66 25.49 11.40
C ARG A 205 -12.83 26.44 11.08
N HIS A 206 -13.60 26.12 10.05
CA HIS A 206 -14.77 26.90 9.64
C HIS A 206 -15.83 26.94 10.75
N LEU A 207 -16.24 25.80 11.29
CA LEU A 207 -17.23 25.70 12.36
C LEU A 207 -16.79 26.44 13.62
N ARG A 208 -15.48 26.38 13.96
CA ARG A 208 -14.92 27.17 15.07
C ARG A 208 -15.04 28.67 14.82
N ALA A 209 -14.70 29.13 13.61
CA ALA A 209 -14.77 30.55 13.26
C ALA A 209 -16.21 31.10 13.32
N HIS A 210 -17.23 30.27 13.10
CA HIS A 210 -18.63 30.59 13.13
C HIS A 210 -19.32 30.30 14.48
N GLY A 211 -18.52 29.96 15.52
CA GLY A 211 -19.05 29.76 16.87
C GLY A 211 -19.93 28.53 17.06
N ALA A 212 -19.77 27.51 16.21
CA ALA A 212 -20.58 26.28 16.25
C ALA A 212 -20.33 25.41 17.50
N PHE A 213 -19.21 25.60 18.22
CA PHE A 213 -18.86 24.83 19.40
C PHE A 213 -19.11 25.59 20.68
N ALA A 214 -19.94 25.05 21.56
CA ALA A 214 -20.22 25.64 22.90
C ALA A 214 -18.99 25.48 23.85
N ALA A 215 -18.09 24.57 23.57
CA ALA A 215 -16.84 24.28 24.30
C ALA A 215 -15.64 24.31 23.34
N ALA A 216 -14.50 23.81 23.79
CA ALA A 216 -13.34 23.67 22.92
C ALA A 216 -13.68 22.80 21.69
N PRO A 217 -13.20 23.17 20.48
CA PRO A 217 -13.42 22.36 19.29
C PRO A 217 -12.88 20.93 19.47
N PRO A 218 -13.56 19.91 18.94
CA PRO A 218 -13.13 18.51 19.03
C PRO A 218 -11.70 18.31 18.52
N ASP A 219 -10.93 17.44 19.19
CA ASP A 219 -9.60 17.07 18.72
C ASP A 219 -9.70 15.98 17.65
N LEU A 220 -9.43 16.34 16.38
CA LEU A 220 -9.39 15.39 15.27
C LEU A 220 -8.11 14.54 15.27
N GLY A 221 -7.14 14.84 16.13
CA GLY A 221 -5.95 14.00 16.32
C GLY A 221 -6.28 12.58 16.76
N VAL A 222 -7.46 12.35 17.32
CA VAL A 222 -7.97 11.01 17.66
C VAL A 222 -8.17 10.10 16.45
N LEU A 223 -8.23 10.64 15.24
CA LEU A 223 -8.41 9.91 13.98
C LEU A 223 -7.08 9.55 13.28
N LEU A 224 -5.95 10.02 13.79
CA LEU A 224 -4.65 9.85 13.12
C LEU A 224 -4.17 8.41 13.08
N ASP A 225 -4.63 7.54 13.95
CA ASP A 225 -4.39 6.10 13.89
C ASP A 225 -4.96 5.48 12.60
N LEU A 226 -6.21 5.83 12.23
CA LEU A 226 -6.85 5.42 11.00
C LEU A 226 -6.15 6.04 9.77
N VAL A 227 -5.82 7.35 9.84
CA VAL A 227 -5.09 8.04 8.77
C VAL A 227 -3.74 7.38 8.50
N ALA A 228 -3.01 6.97 9.54
CA ALA A 228 -1.73 6.28 9.37
C ALA A 228 -1.91 4.93 8.68
N VAL A 229 -2.96 4.17 9.06
CA VAL A 229 -3.21 2.84 8.50
C VAL A 229 -3.57 2.92 7.02
N GLY A 230 -4.51 3.79 6.61
CA GLY A 230 -4.86 3.95 5.21
C GLY A 230 -3.69 4.47 4.37
N THR A 231 -3.00 5.52 4.82
CA THR A 231 -1.84 6.10 4.11
C THR A 231 -0.74 5.06 3.83
N VAL A 232 -0.44 4.19 4.79
CA VAL A 232 0.56 3.13 4.59
C VAL A 232 0.03 2.01 3.71
N ALA A 233 -1.24 1.67 3.85
CA ALA A 233 -1.89 0.58 3.12
C ALA A 233 -2.00 0.87 1.61
N ASP A 234 -2.25 2.11 1.24
CA ASP A 234 -2.37 2.54 -0.15
C ASP A 234 -1.02 2.65 -0.89
N LEU A 235 0.09 2.54 -0.16
CA LEU A 235 1.45 2.61 -0.71
C LEU A 235 1.78 3.95 -1.39
N VAL A 236 1.11 5.03 -1.03
CA VAL A 236 1.48 6.37 -1.49
C VAL A 236 2.88 6.75 -1.00
N PRO A 237 3.64 7.53 -1.78
CA PRO A 237 4.93 8.04 -1.33
C PRO A 237 4.83 8.77 0.01
N LEU A 238 5.71 8.38 0.93
CA LEU A 238 5.81 9.00 2.26
C LEU A 238 6.63 10.29 2.16
N ASP A 239 6.05 11.32 1.55
CA ASP A 239 6.60 12.67 1.59
C ASP A 239 6.62 13.24 3.03
N PRO A 240 7.20 14.41 3.30
CA PRO A 240 7.24 14.95 4.66
C PRO A 240 5.87 15.11 5.29
N ASN A 241 4.82 15.45 4.53
CA ASN A 241 3.46 15.61 5.02
C ASN A 241 2.86 14.26 5.46
N ASN A 242 2.94 13.24 4.61
CA ASN A 242 2.49 11.89 4.92
C ASN A 242 3.28 11.28 6.09
N ARG A 243 4.61 11.52 6.16
CA ARG A 243 5.41 11.06 7.31
C ARG A 243 4.98 11.69 8.63
N ALA A 244 4.57 12.97 8.63
CA ALA A 244 4.04 13.62 9.83
C ALA A 244 2.74 12.95 10.31
N LEU A 245 1.80 12.68 9.38
CA LEU A 245 0.53 11.99 9.66
C LEU A 245 0.79 10.56 10.17
N VAL A 246 1.56 9.77 9.43
CA VAL A 246 1.87 8.37 9.79
C VAL A 246 2.61 8.28 11.11
N SER A 247 3.61 9.15 11.36
CA SER A 247 4.34 9.16 12.63
C SER A 247 3.42 9.46 13.83
N ALA A 248 2.46 10.36 13.65
CA ALA A 248 1.53 10.70 14.71
C ALA A 248 0.55 9.56 15.00
N GLY A 249 0.01 8.93 13.95
CA GLY A 249 -0.88 7.79 14.11
C GLY A 249 -0.17 6.57 14.70
N LEU A 250 1.06 6.26 14.26
CA LEU A 250 1.87 5.19 14.85
C LEU A 250 2.10 5.41 16.34
N ARG A 251 2.46 6.63 16.77
CA ARG A 251 2.62 6.92 18.20
C ARG A 251 1.36 6.69 19.02
N ARG A 252 0.18 6.98 18.45
CA ARG A 252 -1.11 6.69 19.10
C ARG A 252 -1.32 5.18 19.23
N LEU A 253 -1.11 4.42 18.16
CA LEU A 253 -1.21 2.96 18.18
C LEU A 253 -0.24 2.33 19.20
N GLN A 254 1.02 2.81 19.22
CA GLN A 254 2.04 2.36 20.16
C GLN A 254 1.69 2.62 21.64
N ARG A 255 0.93 3.68 21.92
CA ARG A 255 0.42 4.00 23.26
C ARG A 255 -0.88 3.29 23.63
N GLY A 256 -1.44 2.51 22.71
CA GLY A 256 -2.75 1.88 22.90
C GLY A 256 -3.93 2.86 22.85
N GLU A 257 -3.73 4.06 22.29
CA GLU A 257 -4.74 5.13 22.13
C GLU A 257 -5.53 5.01 20.81
N GLY A 258 -5.28 3.99 20.00
CA GLY A 258 -6.00 3.73 18.75
C GLY A 258 -7.45 3.33 18.98
N CYS A 259 -8.28 3.42 17.92
CA CYS A 259 -9.66 2.95 17.97
C CYS A 259 -9.73 1.47 18.33
N LEU A 260 -10.87 1.04 18.90
CA LEU A 260 -11.04 -0.33 19.41
C LEU A 260 -10.80 -1.37 18.32
N GLY A 261 -11.26 -1.12 17.09
CA GLY A 261 -11.06 -2.02 15.97
C GLY A 261 -9.59 -2.23 15.62
N LEU A 262 -8.78 -1.17 15.53
CA LEU A 262 -7.34 -1.30 15.26
C LEU A 262 -6.60 -1.97 16.41
N ARG A 263 -6.98 -1.71 17.65
CA ARG A 263 -6.40 -2.39 18.83
C ARG A 263 -6.69 -3.89 18.80
N ALA A 264 -7.92 -4.28 18.51
CA ALA A 264 -8.30 -5.68 18.35
C ALA A 264 -7.56 -6.36 17.19
N LEU A 265 -7.33 -5.63 16.08
CA LEU A 265 -6.60 -6.14 14.94
C LEU A 265 -5.10 -6.33 15.24
N ILE A 266 -4.49 -5.42 16.02
CA ILE A 266 -3.11 -5.55 16.49
C ILE A 266 -2.98 -6.80 17.37
N GLU A 267 -3.90 -7.00 18.32
CA GLU A 267 -3.96 -8.18 19.19
C GLU A 267 -4.08 -9.46 18.36
N ALA A 268 -5.03 -9.54 17.42
CA ALA A 268 -5.23 -10.68 16.53
C ALA A 268 -4.02 -10.98 15.63
N SER A 269 -3.25 -9.94 15.27
CA SER A 269 -2.02 -10.08 14.49
C SER A 269 -0.82 -10.60 15.28
N GLY A 270 -0.91 -10.66 16.60
CA GLY A 270 0.18 -11.03 17.50
C GLY A 270 1.35 -10.03 17.53
N ARG A 271 1.09 -8.78 17.12
CA ARG A 271 2.12 -7.72 17.16
C ARG A 271 2.16 -7.05 18.53
N ASP A 272 3.37 -6.68 18.95
CA ASP A 272 3.56 -5.84 20.14
C ASP A 272 3.21 -4.38 19.80
N PRO A 273 2.16 -3.80 20.40
CA PRO A 273 1.79 -2.42 20.13
C PRO A 273 2.95 -1.44 20.34
N ALA A 274 3.75 -1.60 21.38
CA ALA A 274 4.83 -0.68 21.73
C ALA A 274 5.95 -0.63 20.67
N ARG A 275 6.05 -1.67 19.83
CA ARG A 275 7.07 -1.80 18.80
C ARG A 275 6.51 -1.67 17.37
N LEU A 276 5.25 -1.30 17.24
CA LEU A 276 4.58 -1.21 15.95
C LEU A 276 5.32 -0.24 15.01
N SER A 277 5.46 -0.63 13.75
CA SER A 277 6.11 0.13 12.70
C SER A 277 5.16 0.31 11.49
N ALA A 278 5.54 1.17 10.54
CA ALA A 278 4.81 1.27 9.28
C ALA A 278 4.81 -0.07 8.50
N SER A 279 5.89 -0.85 8.60
CA SER A 279 5.98 -2.19 8.03
C SER A 279 4.91 -3.13 8.62
N ASP A 280 4.65 -3.07 9.93
CA ASP A 280 3.59 -3.86 10.55
C ASP A 280 2.20 -3.44 10.09
N ILE A 281 1.97 -2.14 9.86
CA ILE A 281 0.73 -1.68 9.22
C ILE A 281 0.58 -2.33 7.84
N GLY A 282 1.59 -2.22 6.97
CA GLY A 282 1.53 -2.70 5.59
C GLY A 282 1.47 -4.23 5.45
N PHE A 283 2.12 -4.99 6.36
CA PHE A 283 2.24 -6.44 6.25
C PHE A 283 1.41 -7.23 7.28
N ALA A 284 0.92 -6.60 8.33
CA ALA A 284 0.10 -7.27 9.33
C ALA A 284 -1.33 -6.70 9.39
N LEU A 285 -1.54 -5.39 9.51
CA LEU A 285 -2.87 -4.83 9.73
C LEU A 285 -3.66 -4.68 8.41
N ALA A 286 -3.12 -3.97 7.43
CA ALA A 286 -3.78 -3.71 6.16
C ALA A 286 -4.18 -4.98 5.39
N PRO A 287 -3.36 -6.07 5.34
CA PRO A 287 -3.77 -7.29 4.65
C PRO A 287 -5.00 -7.98 5.26
N ARG A 288 -5.27 -7.81 6.57
CA ARG A 288 -6.45 -8.35 7.24
C ARG A 288 -7.72 -7.60 6.82
N LEU A 289 -7.66 -6.27 6.79
CA LEU A 289 -8.75 -5.44 6.26
C LEU A 289 -8.97 -5.73 4.77
N ASN A 290 -7.92 -5.70 3.96
CA ASN A 290 -7.98 -5.95 2.53
C ASN A 290 -8.52 -7.35 2.17
N ALA A 291 -8.39 -8.34 3.05
CA ALA A 291 -8.88 -9.69 2.78
C ALA A 291 -10.41 -9.74 2.70
N ALA A 292 -11.12 -8.96 3.51
CA ALA A 292 -12.58 -8.82 3.42
C ALA A 292 -13.01 -8.37 2.02
N GLY A 293 -12.47 -7.27 1.49
CA GLY A 293 -12.82 -6.77 0.16
C GLY A 293 -12.35 -7.65 -1.02
N ARG A 294 -11.65 -8.76 -0.76
CA ARG A 294 -11.21 -9.71 -1.79
C ARG A 294 -12.03 -11.00 -1.83
N LEU A 295 -12.43 -11.51 -0.69
CA LEU A 295 -13.11 -12.80 -0.55
C LEU A 295 -14.54 -12.67 -0.04
N GLU A 296 -14.84 -11.56 0.67
CA GLU A 296 -16.12 -11.32 1.35
C GLU A 296 -16.62 -9.89 1.05
N ASP A 297 -17.06 -9.18 2.07
CA ASP A 297 -17.54 -7.80 1.99
C ASP A 297 -16.71 -6.87 2.88
N MET A 298 -16.23 -5.76 2.32
CA MET A 298 -15.45 -4.74 3.06
C MET A 298 -16.28 -4.05 4.16
N ALA A 299 -17.60 -4.13 4.11
CA ALA A 299 -18.47 -3.60 5.17
C ALA A 299 -18.02 -4.11 6.56
N LEU A 300 -17.59 -5.38 6.68
CA LEU A 300 -17.05 -5.93 7.92
C LEU A 300 -15.80 -5.19 8.42
N GLY A 301 -14.93 -4.76 7.50
CA GLY A 301 -13.75 -3.95 7.82
C GLY A 301 -14.15 -2.58 8.36
N ILE A 302 -15.12 -1.90 7.73
CA ILE A 302 -15.62 -0.60 8.18
C ILE A 302 -16.33 -0.75 9.54
N GLU A 303 -17.14 -1.78 9.73
CA GLU A 303 -17.79 -2.06 11.02
C GLU A 303 -16.77 -2.23 12.15
N LEU A 304 -15.68 -2.95 11.91
CA LEU A 304 -14.58 -3.06 12.87
C LEU A 304 -14.03 -1.68 13.26
N LEU A 305 -13.74 -0.82 12.27
CA LEU A 305 -13.13 0.49 12.50
C LEU A 305 -14.09 1.49 13.16
N LEU A 306 -15.38 1.27 13.05
CA LEU A 306 -16.43 2.08 13.69
C LEU A 306 -16.91 1.50 15.03
N CYS A 307 -16.52 0.26 15.37
CA CYS A 307 -16.99 -0.45 16.56
C CYS A 307 -16.60 0.28 17.85
N GLU A 308 -17.57 0.39 18.77
CA GLU A 308 -17.40 0.99 20.10
C GLU A 308 -17.48 -0.07 21.24
N ASP A 309 -17.77 -1.33 20.90
CA ASP A 309 -17.79 -2.45 21.86
C ASP A 309 -16.51 -3.29 21.74
N PRO A 310 -15.73 -3.44 22.84
CA PRO A 310 -14.48 -4.20 22.81
C PRO A 310 -14.65 -5.69 22.53
N GLN A 311 -15.79 -6.31 22.88
CA GLN A 311 -16.03 -7.72 22.62
C GLN A 311 -16.40 -7.94 21.15
N GLN A 312 -17.26 -7.11 20.61
CA GLN A 312 -17.60 -7.11 19.19
C GLN A 312 -16.36 -6.83 18.32
N ALA A 313 -15.52 -5.84 18.69
CA ALA A 313 -14.28 -5.55 17.96
C ALA A 313 -13.34 -6.77 17.89
N ARG A 314 -13.16 -7.50 19.00
CA ARG A 314 -12.36 -8.74 19.00
C ARG A 314 -12.99 -9.85 18.16
N ALA A 315 -14.30 -10.00 18.19
CA ALA A 315 -14.99 -11.01 17.37
C ALA A 315 -14.80 -10.71 15.87
N ILE A 316 -15.01 -9.46 15.44
CA ILE A 316 -14.81 -9.07 14.04
C ILE A 316 -13.34 -9.21 13.63
N ALA A 317 -12.39 -8.80 14.49
CA ALA A 317 -10.96 -8.94 14.20
C ALA A 317 -10.53 -10.41 14.05
N ALA A 318 -11.10 -11.33 14.82
CA ALA A 318 -10.88 -12.77 14.67
C ALA A 318 -11.41 -13.29 13.32
N THR A 319 -12.62 -12.88 12.92
CA THR A 319 -13.17 -13.20 11.59
C THR A 319 -12.27 -12.70 10.46
N LEU A 320 -11.77 -11.46 10.55
CA LEU A 320 -10.84 -10.91 9.55
C LEU A 320 -9.50 -11.66 9.52
N GLU A 321 -9.00 -12.18 10.65
CA GLU A 321 -7.83 -13.06 10.66
C GLU A 321 -8.09 -14.38 9.94
N GLU A 322 -9.26 -14.99 10.14
CA GLU A 322 -9.67 -16.23 9.45
C GLU A 322 -9.74 -16.00 7.94
N ILE A 323 -10.44 -14.96 7.48
CA ILE A 323 -10.54 -14.59 6.06
C ILE A 323 -9.14 -14.32 5.47
N ASN A 324 -8.27 -13.62 6.20
CA ASN A 324 -6.91 -13.35 5.76
C ASN A 324 -6.05 -14.64 5.71
N ALA A 325 -6.26 -15.59 6.63
CA ALA A 325 -5.58 -16.89 6.58
C ALA A 325 -6.01 -17.70 5.36
N GLU A 326 -7.32 -17.73 5.06
CA GLU A 326 -7.86 -18.35 3.85
C GLU A 326 -7.30 -17.69 2.58
N ARG A 327 -7.32 -16.35 2.49
CA ARG A 327 -6.74 -15.62 1.38
C ARG A 327 -5.26 -15.97 1.18
N ARG A 328 -4.47 -16.11 2.28
CA ARG A 328 -3.06 -16.52 2.20
C ARG A 328 -2.89 -17.94 1.67
N ALA A 329 -3.76 -18.87 2.08
CA ALA A 329 -3.72 -20.25 1.60
C ALA A 329 -4.03 -20.32 0.09
N VAL A 330 -5.10 -19.66 -0.35
CA VAL A 330 -5.46 -19.56 -1.77
C VAL A 330 -4.34 -18.90 -2.58
N GLN A 331 -3.80 -17.79 -2.10
CA GLN A 331 -2.67 -17.12 -2.76
C GLN A 331 -1.44 -18.02 -2.85
N GLN A 332 -1.12 -18.80 -1.82
CA GLN A 332 0.04 -19.68 -1.84
C GLN A 332 -0.15 -20.80 -2.85
N GLN A 333 -1.31 -21.46 -2.86
CA GLN A 333 -1.63 -22.49 -3.84
C GLN A 333 -1.51 -21.94 -5.28
N MET A 334 -2.19 -20.84 -5.59
CA MET A 334 -2.14 -20.23 -6.93
C MET A 334 -0.72 -19.81 -7.32
N THR A 335 0.10 -19.38 -6.34
CA THR A 335 1.50 -19.02 -6.60
C THR A 335 2.33 -20.26 -6.93
N ASP A 336 2.16 -21.36 -6.20
CA ASP A 336 2.90 -22.61 -6.43
C ASP A 336 2.56 -23.19 -7.82
N GLU A 337 1.29 -23.12 -8.23
CA GLU A 337 0.82 -23.50 -9.58
C GLU A 337 1.45 -22.58 -10.66
N ALA A 338 1.43 -21.26 -10.45
CA ALA A 338 2.07 -20.30 -11.35
C ALA A 338 3.57 -20.55 -11.51
N GLU A 339 4.27 -20.84 -10.41
CA GLU A 339 5.68 -21.20 -10.42
C GLU A 339 5.97 -22.47 -11.21
N ALA A 340 5.10 -23.48 -11.11
CA ALA A 340 5.24 -24.72 -11.87
C ALA A 340 5.09 -24.47 -13.37
N VAL A 341 4.11 -23.67 -13.79
CA VAL A 341 3.91 -23.27 -15.19
C VAL A 341 5.13 -22.55 -15.75
N VAL A 342 5.65 -21.56 -15.02
CA VAL A 342 6.84 -20.81 -15.44
C VAL A 342 8.07 -21.69 -15.49
N ALA A 343 8.25 -22.60 -14.52
CA ALA A 343 9.39 -23.53 -14.51
C ALA A 343 9.37 -24.46 -15.73
N GLN A 344 8.20 -24.97 -16.13
CA GLN A 344 8.05 -25.78 -17.34
C GLN A 344 8.38 -24.98 -18.61
N ALA A 345 7.90 -23.74 -18.72
CA ALA A 345 8.19 -22.88 -19.85
C ALA A 345 9.70 -22.58 -19.98
N LEU A 346 10.39 -22.34 -18.86
CA LEU A 346 11.84 -22.10 -18.83
C LEU A 346 12.65 -23.38 -19.18
N LEU A 347 12.16 -24.56 -18.81
CA LEU A 347 12.78 -25.81 -19.19
C LEU A 347 12.63 -26.08 -20.70
N ALA A 348 11.50 -25.69 -21.30
CA ALA A 348 11.24 -25.86 -22.74
C ALA A 348 12.07 -24.91 -23.61
N ALA A 349 12.41 -23.70 -23.11
CA ALA A 349 13.17 -22.68 -23.84
C ALA A 349 14.18 -21.97 -22.91
N PRO A 350 15.24 -22.66 -22.46
CA PRO A 350 16.17 -22.14 -21.45
C PRO A 350 16.99 -20.93 -21.93
N GLU A 351 17.22 -20.81 -23.23
CA GLU A 351 18.00 -19.71 -23.83
C GLU A 351 17.17 -18.44 -24.13
N GLN A 352 15.84 -18.55 -24.03
CA GLN A 352 14.91 -17.45 -24.33
C GLN A 352 13.88 -17.29 -23.20
N PRO A 353 14.29 -16.81 -22.02
CA PRO A 353 13.33 -16.56 -20.95
C PRO A 353 12.30 -15.51 -21.39
N PRO A 354 11.01 -15.69 -21.07
CA PRO A 354 9.97 -14.78 -21.51
C PRO A 354 10.21 -13.38 -20.95
N VAL A 355 10.10 -12.35 -21.80
CA VAL A 355 10.23 -10.92 -21.42
C VAL A 355 9.00 -10.42 -20.67
N ALA A 356 7.85 -11.06 -20.86
CA ALA A 356 6.60 -10.82 -20.12
C ALA A 356 5.86 -12.15 -19.96
N VAL A 357 5.05 -12.28 -18.93
CA VAL A 357 4.40 -13.55 -18.56
C VAL A 357 2.90 -13.33 -18.43
N CYS A 358 2.11 -14.14 -19.13
CA CYS A 358 0.68 -14.29 -18.92
C CYS A 358 0.43 -15.66 -18.27
N LEU A 359 -0.42 -15.66 -17.23
CA LEU A 359 -0.75 -16.84 -16.43
C LEU A 359 -2.27 -16.98 -16.40
N PHE A 360 -2.77 -18.17 -16.57
CA PHE A 360 -4.20 -18.47 -16.49
C PHE A 360 -4.43 -19.85 -15.89
N ASP A 361 -5.40 -19.92 -15.01
CA ASP A 361 -6.00 -21.18 -14.60
C ASP A 361 -7.50 -21.00 -14.36
N ALA A 362 -8.29 -21.97 -14.79
CA ALA A 362 -9.76 -21.93 -14.68
C ALA A 362 -10.28 -22.05 -13.24
N GLN A 363 -9.43 -22.48 -12.30
CA GLN A 363 -9.77 -22.63 -10.88
C GLN A 363 -9.30 -21.43 -10.03
N TRP A 364 -8.59 -20.48 -10.63
CA TRP A 364 -8.08 -19.34 -9.88
C TRP A 364 -9.17 -18.37 -9.47
N HIS A 365 -9.00 -17.79 -8.26
CA HIS A 365 -9.94 -16.83 -7.72
C HIS A 365 -9.64 -15.39 -8.22
N PRO A 366 -10.61 -14.71 -8.85
CA PRO A 366 -10.38 -13.37 -9.46
C PRO A 366 -10.00 -12.30 -8.43
N GLY A 367 -10.36 -12.41 -7.15
CA GLY A 367 -9.96 -11.50 -6.08
C GLY A 367 -8.49 -11.63 -5.67
N VAL A 368 -7.80 -12.75 -6.04
CA VAL A 368 -6.44 -13.08 -5.59
C VAL A 368 -5.40 -12.96 -6.71
N ILE A 369 -5.80 -12.99 -8.01
CA ILE A 369 -4.87 -12.94 -9.16
C ILE A 369 -3.89 -11.76 -9.11
N GLY A 370 -4.30 -10.60 -8.60
CA GLY A 370 -3.44 -9.43 -8.47
C GLY A 370 -2.28 -9.63 -7.48
N LEU A 371 -2.48 -10.43 -6.44
CA LEU A 371 -1.43 -10.79 -5.47
C LEU A 371 -0.46 -11.81 -6.07
N VAL A 372 -0.99 -12.77 -6.85
CA VAL A 372 -0.17 -13.74 -7.59
C VAL A 372 0.69 -13.02 -8.63
N ALA A 373 0.08 -12.15 -9.45
CA ALA A 373 0.81 -11.34 -10.42
C ALA A 373 1.94 -10.52 -9.77
N SER A 374 1.68 -9.87 -8.62
CA SER A 374 2.70 -9.14 -7.86
C SER A 374 3.85 -10.05 -7.43
N LYS A 375 3.54 -11.22 -6.83
CA LYS A 375 4.57 -12.15 -6.34
C LYS A 375 5.41 -12.73 -7.48
N MET A 376 4.77 -13.07 -8.59
CA MET A 376 5.46 -13.56 -9.78
C MET A 376 6.32 -12.48 -10.44
N LYS A 377 5.82 -11.24 -10.53
CA LYS A 377 6.59 -10.08 -11.02
C LYS A 377 7.85 -9.85 -10.16
N ASP A 378 7.73 -9.87 -8.83
CA ASP A 378 8.88 -9.68 -7.92
C ASP A 378 9.91 -10.82 -8.08
N ARG A 379 9.45 -12.07 -8.25
CA ARG A 379 10.31 -13.22 -8.41
C ARG A 379 11.05 -13.27 -9.76
N LEU A 380 10.34 -12.90 -10.83
CA LEU A 380 10.87 -13.01 -12.19
C LEU A 380 11.54 -11.73 -12.69
N HIS A 381 11.22 -10.60 -12.04
CA HIS A 381 11.53 -9.25 -12.52
C HIS A 381 11.05 -9.05 -13.98
N ARG A 382 9.80 -9.36 -14.23
CA ARG A 382 9.13 -9.27 -15.55
C ARG A 382 7.72 -8.72 -15.36
N PRO A 383 7.16 -8.02 -16.35
CA PRO A 383 5.71 -7.75 -16.36
C PRO A 383 4.94 -9.07 -16.33
N VAL A 384 3.94 -9.15 -15.45
CA VAL A 384 3.10 -10.34 -15.27
C VAL A 384 1.64 -9.95 -15.32
N ILE A 385 0.85 -10.70 -16.08
CA ILE A 385 -0.61 -10.63 -16.07
C ILE A 385 -1.14 -12.00 -15.65
N ALA A 386 -1.93 -12.03 -14.58
CA ALA A 386 -2.62 -13.23 -14.14
C ALA A 386 -4.12 -13.11 -14.44
N PHE A 387 -4.69 -14.17 -15.01
CA PHE A 387 -6.09 -14.26 -15.42
C PHE A 387 -6.82 -15.33 -14.63
N ALA A 388 -8.09 -15.08 -14.35
CA ALA A 388 -9.05 -16.03 -13.84
C ALA A 388 -10.43 -15.82 -14.51
N PRO A 389 -11.33 -16.81 -14.50
CA PRO A 389 -12.72 -16.58 -14.87
C PRO A 389 -13.34 -15.45 -14.03
N ALA A 390 -14.17 -14.61 -14.63
CA ALA A 390 -14.86 -13.52 -13.92
C ALA A 390 -15.76 -14.08 -12.80
N GLU A 391 -16.38 -15.23 -13.08
CA GLU A 391 -17.17 -16.05 -12.16
C GLU A 391 -16.89 -17.54 -12.46
N PRO A 392 -17.13 -18.46 -11.53
CA PRO A 392 -16.93 -19.89 -11.77
C PRO A 392 -17.65 -20.37 -13.02
N GLY A 393 -16.89 -20.95 -13.96
CA GLY A 393 -17.42 -21.45 -15.24
C GLY A 393 -17.68 -20.38 -16.30
N SER A 394 -17.40 -19.11 -16.06
CA SER A 394 -17.51 -18.03 -17.04
C SER A 394 -16.45 -18.15 -18.13
N THR A 395 -16.85 -17.85 -19.38
CA THR A 395 -15.92 -17.66 -20.51
C THR A 395 -15.34 -16.25 -20.57
N GLN A 396 -15.78 -15.36 -19.68
CA GLN A 396 -15.17 -14.04 -19.49
C GLN A 396 -14.05 -14.13 -18.48
N LEU A 397 -12.89 -13.60 -18.83
CA LEU A 397 -11.72 -13.54 -17.96
C LEU A 397 -11.52 -12.14 -17.37
N ARG A 398 -11.16 -12.10 -16.09
CA ARG A 398 -10.55 -10.93 -15.45
C ARG A 398 -9.04 -11.12 -15.41
N GLY A 399 -8.31 -10.11 -15.85
CA GLY A 399 -6.86 -10.05 -15.79
C GLY A 399 -6.39 -8.99 -14.79
N SER A 400 -5.35 -9.32 -14.03
CA SER A 400 -4.65 -8.36 -13.17
C SER A 400 -3.17 -8.32 -13.56
N ALA A 401 -2.73 -7.15 -13.98
CA ALA A 401 -1.39 -6.90 -14.49
C ALA A 401 -0.53 -6.19 -13.46
N ARG A 402 0.76 -6.56 -13.39
CA ARG A 402 1.79 -5.91 -12.57
C ARG A 402 3.04 -5.71 -13.41
N SER A 403 3.67 -4.54 -13.24
CA SER A 403 4.82 -4.13 -14.04
C SER A 403 6.11 -4.02 -13.23
N ILE A 404 7.21 -3.88 -13.97
CA ILE A 404 8.53 -3.53 -13.46
C ILE A 404 8.82 -2.04 -13.75
N PRO A 405 9.74 -1.38 -13.02
CA PRO A 405 10.17 -0.03 -13.34
C PRO A 405 10.62 0.12 -14.80
N GLY A 406 10.22 1.21 -15.43
CA GLY A 406 10.56 1.49 -16.83
C GLY A 406 9.58 0.92 -17.86
N PHE A 407 8.62 0.07 -17.48
CA PHE A 407 7.59 -0.46 -18.39
C PHE A 407 6.19 -0.04 -17.91
N HIS A 408 5.52 0.83 -18.66
CA HIS A 408 4.19 1.35 -18.33
C HIS A 408 3.09 0.38 -18.77
N ILE A 409 2.55 -0.42 -17.85
CA ILE A 409 1.65 -1.56 -18.16
C ILE A 409 0.33 -1.12 -18.80
N ARG A 410 -0.26 0.02 -18.35
CA ARG A 410 -1.49 0.55 -18.95
C ARG A 410 -1.27 0.97 -20.41
N ASP A 411 -0.14 1.63 -20.71
CA ASP A 411 0.18 2.06 -22.07
C ASP A 411 0.48 0.87 -22.98
N ALA A 412 1.09 -0.19 -22.42
CA ALA A 412 1.27 -1.45 -23.13
C ALA A 412 -0.09 -2.08 -23.50
N MET A 413 -1.09 -2.04 -22.61
CA MET A 413 -2.45 -2.49 -22.93
C MET A 413 -3.10 -1.61 -24.00
N ALA A 414 -2.93 -0.29 -23.92
CA ALA A 414 -3.43 0.63 -24.95
C ALA A 414 -2.78 0.34 -26.32
N ALA A 415 -1.49 0.00 -26.34
CA ALA A 415 -0.80 -0.39 -27.57
C ALA A 415 -1.33 -1.74 -28.15
N VAL A 416 -1.64 -2.70 -27.28
CA VAL A 416 -2.27 -3.97 -27.67
C VAL A 416 -3.65 -3.70 -28.29
N GLU A 417 -4.49 -2.88 -27.64
CA GLU A 417 -5.80 -2.52 -28.16
C GLU A 417 -5.71 -1.75 -29.49
N ALA A 418 -4.73 -0.87 -29.63
CA ALA A 418 -4.51 -0.16 -30.90
C ALA A 418 -4.07 -1.10 -32.04
N GLN A 419 -3.33 -2.17 -31.75
CA GLN A 419 -2.93 -3.18 -32.75
C GLN A 419 -4.04 -4.18 -33.09
N ARG A 420 -4.89 -4.49 -32.10
CA ARG A 420 -5.99 -5.45 -32.21
C ARG A 420 -7.24 -4.88 -31.52
N PRO A 421 -7.98 -3.97 -32.19
CA PRO A 421 -9.17 -3.36 -31.63
C PRO A 421 -10.24 -4.40 -31.27
N GLY A 422 -10.78 -4.29 -30.07
CA GLY A 422 -11.82 -5.18 -29.56
C GLY A 422 -11.31 -6.50 -28.97
N LEU A 423 -10.00 -6.69 -28.84
CA LEU A 423 -9.40 -7.86 -28.20
C LEU A 423 -9.67 -7.86 -26.68
N MET A 424 -9.67 -6.67 -26.07
CA MET A 424 -10.07 -6.45 -24.68
C MET A 424 -11.42 -5.73 -24.63
N GLU A 425 -12.34 -6.20 -23.81
CA GLU A 425 -13.63 -5.51 -23.60
C GLU A 425 -13.46 -4.25 -22.75
N LYS A 426 -12.55 -4.33 -21.77
CA LYS A 426 -12.28 -3.25 -20.83
C LYS A 426 -10.85 -3.36 -20.30
N PHE A 427 -10.17 -2.24 -20.18
CA PHE A 427 -8.91 -2.16 -19.45
C PHE A 427 -8.72 -0.80 -18.79
N GLY A 428 -7.88 -0.74 -17.75
CA GLY A 428 -7.56 0.49 -17.04
C GLY A 428 -6.54 0.28 -15.96
N GLY A 429 -6.02 1.37 -15.40
CA GLY A 429 -5.01 1.33 -14.34
C GLY A 429 -3.93 2.37 -14.53
N HIS A 430 -2.76 2.10 -13.94
CA HIS A 430 -1.60 3.00 -13.87
C HIS A 430 -0.33 2.33 -14.42
N ALA A 431 0.79 3.01 -14.31
CA ALA A 431 2.08 2.52 -14.81
C ALA A 431 2.48 1.15 -14.27
N MET A 432 2.26 0.88 -12.99
CA MET A 432 2.75 -0.32 -12.29
C MET A 432 1.69 -1.41 -12.10
N ALA A 433 0.42 -1.08 -12.23
CA ALA A 433 -0.69 -2.00 -12.04
C ALA A 433 -1.88 -1.63 -12.92
N ALA A 434 -2.50 -2.63 -13.53
CA ALA A 434 -3.69 -2.45 -14.35
C ALA A 434 -4.61 -3.67 -14.27
N GLY A 435 -5.88 -3.46 -14.63
CA GLY A 435 -6.88 -4.51 -14.79
C GLY A 435 -7.38 -4.55 -16.22
N LEU A 436 -7.84 -5.73 -16.66
CA LEU A 436 -8.47 -5.92 -17.96
C LEU A 436 -9.51 -7.03 -17.90
N SER A 437 -10.38 -7.04 -18.92
CA SER A 437 -11.33 -8.13 -19.17
C SER A 437 -11.28 -8.50 -20.65
N LEU A 438 -11.32 -9.80 -20.91
CA LEU A 438 -11.37 -10.33 -22.28
C LEU A 438 -12.08 -11.69 -22.33
N PRO A 439 -12.60 -12.10 -23.49
CA PRO A 439 -13.11 -13.45 -23.68
C PRO A 439 -11.98 -14.49 -23.60
N GLN A 440 -12.26 -15.69 -23.08
CA GLN A 440 -11.24 -16.72 -22.91
C GLN A 440 -10.61 -17.18 -24.24
N ASP A 441 -11.35 -17.20 -25.32
CA ASP A 441 -10.86 -17.54 -26.64
C ASP A 441 -9.89 -16.48 -27.23
N ALA A 442 -9.98 -15.23 -26.75
CA ALA A 442 -9.05 -14.15 -27.10
C ALA A 442 -7.71 -14.20 -26.36
N LEU A 443 -7.58 -15.02 -25.29
CA LEU A 443 -6.40 -15.03 -24.43
C LEU A 443 -5.10 -15.34 -25.19
N ALA A 444 -5.12 -16.34 -26.07
CA ALA A 444 -3.92 -16.75 -26.80
C ALA A 444 -3.41 -15.64 -27.74
N GLU A 445 -4.32 -14.95 -28.44
CA GLU A 445 -3.97 -13.82 -29.31
C GLU A 445 -3.47 -12.63 -28.48
N PHE A 446 -4.14 -12.32 -27.36
CA PHE A 446 -3.71 -11.29 -26.43
C PHE A 446 -2.29 -11.53 -25.95
N GLU A 447 -1.99 -12.75 -25.49
CA GLU A 447 -0.66 -13.13 -25.01
C GLU A 447 0.41 -12.94 -26.08
N GLN A 448 0.15 -13.32 -27.31
CA GLN A 448 1.07 -13.15 -28.44
C GLN A 448 1.37 -11.67 -28.71
N VAL A 449 0.34 -10.83 -28.81
CA VAL A 449 0.48 -9.39 -29.09
C VAL A 449 1.16 -8.68 -27.93
N PHE A 450 0.76 -8.98 -26.69
CA PHE A 450 1.37 -8.40 -25.49
C PHE A 450 2.86 -8.74 -25.37
N ARG A 451 3.24 -10.01 -25.58
CA ARG A 451 4.65 -10.44 -25.58
C ARG A 451 5.47 -9.78 -26.67
N ALA A 452 4.92 -9.64 -27.87
CA ALA A 452 5.60 -8.94 -28.98
C ALA A 452 5.83 -7.46 -28.64
N HIS A 453 4.84 -6.78 -28.05
CA HIS A 453 4.99 -5.40 -27.59
C HIS A 453 6.04 -5.28 -26.47
N ALA A 454 6.00 -6.17 -25.49
CA ALA A 454 6.97 -6.19 -24.40
C ALA A 454 8.41 -6.41 -24.89
N LEU A 455 8.58 -7.32 -25.85
CA LEU A 455 9.89 -7.59 -26.47
C LEU A 455 10.45 -6.37 -27.21
N ALA A 456 9.58 -5.58 -27.85
CA ALA A 456 9.99 -4.36 -28.55
C ALA A 456 10.28 -3.19 -27.60
N SER A 457 9.75 -3.21 -26.36
CA SER A 457 9.81 -2.09 -25.42
C SER A 457 10.76 -2.31 -24.24
N LEU A 458 11.16 -3.54 -23.96
CA LEU A 458 12.03 -3.92 -22.83
C LEU A 458 13.42 -4.30 -23.33
N ASP A 459 14.40 -3.55 -22.86
CA ASP A 459 15.81 -3.90 -23.07
C ASP A 459 16.37 -4.79 -21.94
N ALA A 460 17.59 -5.27 -22.13
CA ALA A 460 18.25 -6.16 -21.17
C ALA A 460 18.51 -5.46 -19.81
N GLU A 461 18.68 -4.14 -19.80
CA GLU A 461 18.95 -3.37 -18.58
C GLU A 461 17.68 -3.29 -17.71
N LEU A 462 16.52 -2.98 -18.29
CA LEU A 462 15.23 -2.98 -17.59
C LEU A 462 14.85 -4.36 -17.04
N LEU A 463 15.31 -5.41 -17.70
CA LEU A 463 15.08 -6.79 -17.27
C LEU A 463 16.04 -7.28 -16.17
N GLN A 464 17.04 -6.48 -15.80
CA GLN A 464 17.96 -6.77 -14.70
C GLN A 464 17.40 -6.19 -13.40
N ALA A 465 17.07 -7.07 -12.44
CA ALA A 465 16.65 -6.64 -11.11
C ALA A 465 17.77 -5.88 -10.38
N GLU A 466 17.43 -4.77 -9.73
CA GLU A 466 18.36 -4.02 -8.90
C GLU A 466 17.86 -3.92 -7.46
N LEU A 467 18.80 -4.07 -6.52
CA LEU A 467 18.59 -3.81 -5.09
C LEU A 467 19.40 -2.57 -4.70
N LEU A 468 18.69 -1.49 -4.34
CA LEU A 468 19.31 -0.24 -3.94
C LEU A 468 19.79 -0.32 -2.48
N SER A 469 21.10 -0.31 -2.28
CA SER A 469 21.75 -0.34 -0.98
C SER A 469 22.13 1.07 -0.50
N ASP A 470 22.09 1.28 0.82
CA ASP A 470 22.61 2.46 1.51
C ASP A 470 24.13 2.36 1.81
N GLY A 471 24.80 1.35 1.21
CA GLY A 471 26.23 1.08 1.36
C GLY A 471 26.53 0.15 2.55
N ALA A 472 27.81 -0.02 2.84
CA ALA A 472 28.24 -0.83 3.95
C ALA A 472 28.03 -0.13 5.30
N LEU A 473 27.80 -0.94 6.34
CA LEU A 473 27.92 -0.50 7.73
C LEU A 473 29.36 -0.71 8.21
N ASP A 474 29.85 0.25 8.98
CA ASP A 474 31.11 0.07 9.69
C ASP A 474 30.95 -0.99 10.80
N PRO A 475 32.00 -1.75 11.15
CA PRO A 475 31.92 -2.77 12.19
C PRO A 475 31.34 -2.30 13.53
N HIS A 476 31.53 -1.04 13.90
CA HIS A 476 30.97 -0.45 15.12
C HIS A 476 29.49 -0.03 14.99
N GLU A 477 28.96 0.08 13.77
CA GLU A 477 27.54 0.36 13.50
C GLU A 477 26.67 -0.91 13.55
N LEU A 478 27.28 -2.11 13.57
CA LEU A 478 26.61 -3.41 13.62
C LEU A 478 26.21 -3.78 15.06
N ASP A 479 25.52 -2.91 15.76
CA ASP A 479 25.13 -3.10 17.16
C ASP A 479 23.63 -2.80 17.39
N HIS A 480 23.17 -3.10 18.61
CA HIS A 480 21.78 -2.93 19.01
C HIS A 480 21.34 -1.45 19.00
N HIS A 481 22.23 -0.53 19.36
CA HIS A 481 21.92 0.90 19.37
C HIS A 481 21.58 1.41 17.97
N HIS A 482 22.38 1.04 16.96
CA HIS A 482 22.10 1.40 15.56
C HIS A 482 20.87 0.67 15.02
N ALA A 483 20.67 -0.61 15.35
CA ALA A 483 19.47 -1.35 14.94
C ALA A 483 18.17 -0.69 15.46
N GLU A 484 18.15 -0.28 16.73
CA GLU A 484 17.01 0.44 17.30
C GLU A 484 16.84 1.85 16.71
N ALA A 485 17.94 2.56 16.47
CA ALA A 485 17.88 3.86 15.81
C ALA A 485 17.29 3.75 14.39
N LEU A 486 17.67 2.72 13.61
CA LEU A 486 17.11 2.44 12.28
C LEU A 486 15.62 2.12 12.36
N ARG A 487 15.20 1.29 13.32
CA ARG A 487 13.79 0.97 13.55
C ARG A 487 12.97 2.22 13.88
N GLN A 488 13.48 3.07 14.76
CA GLN A 488 12.82 4.31 15.21
C GLN A 488 12.97 5.47 14.22
N GLY A 489 13.88 5.36 13.26
CA GLY A 489 14.17 6.39 12.26
C GLY A 489 13.09 6.58 11.20
N GLY A 490 12.10 5.67 11.13
CA GLY A 490 10.94 5.77 10.23
C GLY A 490 9.97 6.90 10.58
N PRO A 491 8.79 6.90 9.95
CA PRO A 491 8.21 5.80 9.18
C PRO A 491 8.90 5.58 7.82
N TRP A 492 9.23 4.32 7.55
CA TRP A 492 9.75 3.88 6.26
C TRP A 492 8.60 3.37 5.38
N GLY A 493 8.69 3.59 4.08
CA GLY A 493 7.67 3.15 3.12
C GLY A 493 7.96 3.61 1.70
N GLN A 494 6.95 3.68 0.87
CA GLN A 494 7.09 4.10 -0.52
C GLN A 494 7.69 5.51 -0.61
N GLY A 495 8.65 5.73 -1.51
CA GLY A 495 9.37 7.01 -1.65
C GLY A 495 10.36 7.32 -0.52
N PHE A 496 10.26 6.65 0.62
CA PHE A 496 11.17 6.78 1.77
C PHE A 496 11.51 5.39 2.33
N PRO A 497 12.19 4.52 1.53
CA PRO A 497 12.30 3.11 1.82
C PRO A 497 13.15 2.80 3.06
N GLU A 498 12.85 1.66 3.70
CA GLU A 498 13.63 1.13 4.80
C GLU A 498 15.10 0.94 4.39
N PRO A 499 16.06 1.25 5.28
CA PRO A 499 17.47 1.08 4.97
C PRO A 499 17.85 -0.36 4.65
N LEU A 500 18.56 -0.52 3.53
CA LEU A 500 19.15 -1.77 3.09
C LEU A 500 20.66 -1.57 2.93
N PHE A 501 21.45 -2.40 3.57
CA PHE A 501 22.90 -2.34 3.55
C PHE A 501 23.50 -3.46 2.73
N ASP A 502 24.74 -3.33 2.28
CA ASP A 502 25.47 -4.39 1.62
C ASP A 502 26.87 -4.56 2.20
N GLY A 503 27.39 -5.77 2.11
CA GLY A 503 28.73 -6.06 2.57
C GLY A 503 29.20 -7.47 2.24
N GLU A 504 30.53 -7.65 2.30
CA GLU A 504 31.18 -8.94 2.14
C GLU A 504 31.45 -9.58 3.50
N PHE A 505 31.12 -10.86 3.61
CA PHE A 505 31.28 -11.62 4.84
C PHE A 505 31.88 -13.00 4.57
N GLU A 506 32.60 -13.54 5.54
CA GLU A 506 33.00 -14.95 5.57
C GLU A 506 31.92 -15.77 6.27
N VAL A 507 31.49 -16.87 5.63
CA VAL A 507 30.51 -17.80 6.22
C VAL A 507 31.28 -18.79 7.12
N LEU A 508 31.03 -18.66 8.42
CA LEU A 508 31.62 -19.58 9.41
C LEU A 508 30.80 -20.86 9.55
N GLN A 509 29.47 -20.71 9.56
CA GLN A 509 28.55 -21.83 9.67
C GLN A 509 27.24 -21.47 8.95
N TRP A 510 26.56 -22.49 8.45
CA TRP A 510 25.24 -22.35 7.88
C TRP A 510 24.36 -23.56 8.19
N ARG A 511 23.03 -23.36 8.17
CA ARG A 511 22.05 -24.44 8.27
C ARG A 511 20.75 -24.06 7.60
N VAL A 512 20.02 -25.06 7.10
CA VAL A 512 18.68 -24.90 6.53
C VAL A 512 17.64 -25.03 7.64
N LEU A 513 16.67 -24.11 7.64
CA LEU A 513 15.51 -24.12 8.54
C LEU A 513 14.24 -24.32 7.73
N LYS A 514 13.34 -25.23 8.19
CA LYS A 514 12.07 -25.53 7.52
C LYS A 514 12.23 -25.76 6.01
N GLU A 515 13.33 -26.41 5.60
CA GLU A 515 13.65 -26.80 4.21
C GLU A 515 13.76 -25.65 3.19
N ARG A 516 13.62 -24.39 3.62
CA ARG A 516 13.57 -23.22 2.73
C ARG A 516 14.31 -21.98 3.20
N HIS A 517 14.60 -21.84 4.49
CA HIS A 517 15.31 -20.68 5.00
C HIS A 517 16.77 -21.00 5.27
N LEU A 518 17.66 -20.05 5.06
CA LEU A 518 19.09 -20.22 5.30
C LEU A 518 19.49 -19.38 6.51
N LYS A 519 19.96 -20.03 7.58
CA LYS A 519 20.55 -19.37 8.75
C LYS A 519 22.07 -19.42 8.63
N LEU A 520 22.72 -18.26 8.82
CA LEU A 520 24.15 -18.07 8.65
C LEU A 520 24.76 -17.53 9.95
N SER A 521 26.01 -17.94 10.21
CA SER A 521 26.94 -17.27 11.13
C SER A 521 28.04 -16.64 10.29
N LEU A 522 28.17 -15.32 10.36
CA LEU A 522 29.01 -14.54 9.48
C LEU A 522 30.12 -13.83 10.25
N ARG A 523 31.33 -13.83 9.69
CA ARG A 523 32.44 -13.00 10.16
C ARG A 523 32.51 -11.72 9.35
N CYS A 524 32.46 -10.59 10.05
CA CYS A 524 32.71 -9.27 9.48
C CYS A 524 34.17 -8.88 9.74
N PRO A 525 34.93 -8.42 8.75
CA PRO A 525 36.26 -7.85 8.96
C PRO A 525 36.20 -6.70 9.99
N GLY A 526 37.14 -6.68 10.93
CA GLY A 526 37.20 -5.65 11.98
C GLY A 526 36.25 -5.86 13.18
N ARG A 527 35.49 -6.98 13.22
CA ARG A 527 34.63 -7.38 14.35
C ARG A 527 35.09 -8.72 14.94
N ALA A 528 35.22 -8.77 16.26
CA ALA A 528 35.66 -9.99 16.95
C ALA A 528 34.55 -11.06 16.99
N GLU A 529 33.30 -10.64 17.22
CA GLU A 529 32.16 -11.55 17.39
C GLU A 529 31.44 -11.82 16.06
N PRO A 530 31.07 -13.09 15.80
CA PRO A 530 30.26 -13.44 14.63
C PRO A 530 28.87 -12.81 14.69
N LEU A 531 28.33 -12.49 13.53
CA LEU A 531 26.97 -11.98 13.33
C LEU A 531 26.05 -13.12 12.95
N ASN A 532 24.83 -13.11 13.51
CA ASN A 532 23.77 -13.99 13.05
C ASN A 532 23.06 -13.37 11.84
N ALA A 533 22.80 -14.19 10.85
CA ALA A 533 22.01 -13.77 9.69
C ALA A 533 20.94 -14.82 9.35
N ILE A 534 19.82 -14.34 8.85
CA ILE A 534 18.72 -15.17 8.35
C ILE A 534 18.33 -14.69 6.94
N HIS A 535 18.29 -15.63 6.00
CA HIS A 535 17.78 -15.42 4.66
C HIS A 535 16.49 -16.22 4.52
N PHE A 536 15.35 -15.54 4.62
CA PHE A 536 14.04 -16.16 4.46
C PHE A 536 13.86 -16.62 3.01
N ASN A 537 13.42 -17.86 2.82
CA ASN A 537 13.30 -18.53 1.51
C ASN A 537 14.60 -18.54 0.67
N GLY A 538 15.76 -18.35 1.31
CA GLY A 538 17.06 -18.26 0.64
C GLY A 538 17.73 -19.61 0.34
N TRP A 539 17.11 -20.74 0.71
CA TRP A 539 17.61 -22.06 0.38
C TRP A 539 17.09 -22.50 -0.99
N HIS A 540 18.01 -22.71 -1.93
CA HIS A 540 17.73 -23.14 -3.30
C HIS A 540 18.48 -24.42 -3.68
N GLY A 541 18.79 -25.27 -2.68
CA GLY A 541 19.51 -26.54 -2.92
C GLY A 541 21.02 -26.39 -3.16
N ARG A 542 21.60 -25.20 -2.91
CA ARG A 542 23.03 -24.93 -3.08
C ARG A 542 23.61 -24.29 -1.83
N GLU A 543 24.83 -24.69 -1.48
CA GLU A 543 25.57 -24.11 -0.37
C GLU A 543 25.90 -22.63 -0.64
N PRO A 544 25.92 -21.77 0.39
CA PRO A 544 26.11 -20.32 0.24
C PRO A 544 27.52 -19.91 -0.23
N GLY A 545 28.48 -20.84 -0.21
CA GLY A 545 29.89 -20.55 -0.44
C GLY A 545 30.63 -20.10 0.82
N ARG A 546 31.96 -20.00 0.75
CA ARG A 546 32.80 -19.61 1.89
C ARG A 546 32.82 -18.12 2.13
N ARG A 547 32.69 -17.30 1.07
CA ARG A 547 32.54 -15.85 1.12
C ARG A 547 31.30 -15.46 0.36
N VAL A 548 30.58 -14.47 0.91
CA VAL A 548 29.33 -13.98 0.32
C VAL A 548 29.31 -12.45 0.32
N HIS A 549 28.71 -11.88 -0.72
CA HIS A 549 28.23 -10.50 -0.74
C HIS A 549 26.73 -10.52 -0.49
N ILE A 550 26.29 -9.91 0.59
CA ILE A 550 24.87 -9.89 0.95
C ILE A 550 24.31 -8.48 0.97
N ALA A 551 23.03 -8.37 0.57
CA ALA A 551 22.21 -7.21 0.91
C ALA A 551 21.34 -7.56 2.12
N TYR A 552 21.30 -6.69 3.15
CA TYR A 552 20.70 -7.02 4.43
C TYR A 552 20.12 -5.82 5.16
N ARG A 553 19.15 -6.07 6.05
CA ARG A 553 18.71 -5.13 7.08
C ARG A 553 19.33 -5.49 8.41
N LEU A 554 19.73 -4.49 9.19
CA LEU A 554 20.20 -4.64 10.55
C LEU A 554 19.00 -4.52 11.51
N VAL A 555 18.72 -5.56 12.28
CA VAL A 555 17.61 -5.58 13.24
C VAL A 555 18.08 -6.04 14.62
N ALA A 556 17.38 -5.64 15.68
CA ALA A 556 17.56 -6.23 17.00
C ALA A 556 17.12 -7.71 16.98
N ASP A 557 17.88 -8.60 17.60
CA ASP A 557 17.54 -10.03 17.71
C ASP A 557 16.67 -10.27 18.95
N ASP A 558 15.37 -10.04 18.81
CA ASP A 558 14.38 -10.19 19.89
C ASP A 558 14.30 -11.61 20.46
N TYR A 559 14.63 -12.62 19.64
CA TYR A 559 14.61 -14.02 20.09
C TYR A 559 15.74 -14.32 21.08
N ARG A 560 16.91 -13.74 20.89
CA ARG A 560 18.04 -13.87 21.80
C ARG A 560 17.99 -12.89 22.96
N GLY A 561 17.32 -11.77 22.77
CA GLY A 561 17.23 -10.69 23.74
C GLY A 561 18.57 -9.98 24.01
N GLY A 562 18.59 -9.10 24.99
CA GLY A 562 19.75 -8.30 25.34
C GLY A 562 20.17 -7.35 24.22
N ASN A 563 21.47 -7.24 23.96
CA ASN A 563 22.04 -6.38 22.91
C ASN A 563 22.32 -7.12 21.60
N ALA A 564 21.73 -8.31 21.39
CA ALA A 564 21.96 -9.10 20.19
C ALA A 564 21.34 -8.42 18.94
N VAL A 565 22.05 -8.56 17.81
CA VAL A 565 21.56 -8.11 16.50
C VAL A 565 21.55 -9.28 15.53
N GLN A 566 20.70 -9.12 14.51
CA GLN A 566 20.58 -10.07 13.41
C GLN A 566 20.59 -9.32 12.08
N LEU A 567 21.22 -9.92 11.07
CA LEU A 567 21.13 -9.47 9.69
C LEU A 567 19.98 -10.23 9.01
N VAL A 568 18.96 -9.51 8.57
CA VAL A 568 17.91 -10.08 7.72
C VAL A 568 18.35 -9.93 6.27
N VAL A 569 18.76 -11.05 5.67
CA VAL A 569 19.33 -11.07 4.31
C VAL A 569 18.20 -11.04 3.28
N GLU A 570 18.27 -10.09 2.36
CA GLU A 570 17.35 -9.96 1.22
C GLU A 570 17.94 -10.62 -0.03
N HIS A 571 19.27 -10.59 -0.19
CA HIS A 571 19.97 -11.18 -1.31
C HIS A 571 21.35 -11.67 -0.89
N CYS A 572 21.78 -12.79 -1.45
CA CYS A 572 23.05 -13.43 -1.12
C CYS A 572 23.74 -13.90 -2.40
N LEU A 573 24.90 -13.33 -2.70
CA LEU A 573 25.75 -13.69 -3.83
C LEU A 573 26.99 -14.41 -3.32
N PRO A 574 27.24 -15.66 -3.70
CA PRO A 574 28.53 -16.32 -3.42
C PRO A 574 29.64 -15.60 -4.18
N LEU A 575 30.70 -15.26 -3.46
CA LEU A 575 31.92 -14.74 -4.06
C LEU A 575 32.82 -15.95 -4.41
N GLY A 576 33.36 -15.93 -5.61
CA GLY A 576 34.33 -16.96 -6.03
C GLY A 576 35.49 -17.10 -5.03
N ASN A 577 36.06 -18.30 -4.93
CA ASN A 577 37.21 -18.58 -4.08
C ASN A 577 38.44 -17.79 -4.50
#